data_bce1fbacef2893b9c82abe68833fbffa
#
_entry.id   bce1fbacef2893b9c82abe68833fbffa
#
_cell.length_a   1.000
_cell.length_b   1.000
_cell.length_c   1.000
_cell.angle_alpha   90.00
_cell.angle_beta   90.00
_cell.angle_gamma   90.00
#
_symmetry.space_group_name_H-M   'P 1'
#
loop_
_entity.id
_entity.type
_entity.pdbx_description
1 polymer ?
#
loop_
_entity_poly.entity_id
_entity_poly.type
_entity_poly.pdbx_seq_one_letter_code
_entity_poly.pdbx_strand_id
1 'polypeptide(L)'
;MSTSRFIRYEAHITGYLSGFPDPASKTENRAKNKVENNPYPETYEQSSSHLRVALSLLSKHRIPPTPINFRTGYEYVAGGNKELNAAFEKVLNGVEAPSEQHLWEIYRQFFVQDDEAIEQMRQELRRIISGIQGEVGRSGGR
;
A
#
# COMPACT_ATOMS: atom_id res chain seq x y z
N MET A 1 23.55 -19.73 8.02
CA MET A 1 24.14 -18.72 7.11
C MET A 1 23.14 -17.64 6.65
N SER A 2 21.84 -17.85 6.74
CA SER A 2 20.83 -16.83 6.41
C SER A 2 20.67 -15.72 7.45
N THR A 3 21.02 -15.97 8.72
CA THR A 3 20.94 -15.01 9.84
C THR A 3 21.92 -13.85 9.74
N SER A 4 23.12 -14.04 9.15
CA SER A 4 24.11 -12.96 9.05
C SER A 4 23.77 -11.92 7.96
N ARG A 5 23.03 -12.30 6.92
CA ARG A 5 22.55 -11.35 5.91
C ARG A 5 21.38 -10.51 6.44
N PHE A 6 20.53 -11.08 7.26
CA PHE A 6 19.41 -10.40 7.90
C PHE A 6 19.89 -9.32 8.89
N ILE A 7 20.89 -9.67 9.73
CA ILE A 7 21.49 -8.73 10.69
C ILE A 7 22.17 -7.55 9.98
N ARG A 8 22.80 -7.77 8.80
CA ARG A 8 23.35 -6.67 7.98
C ARG A 8 22.26 -5.76 7.43
N TYR A 9 21.11 -6.30 7.08
CA TYR A 9 19.99 -5.53 6.56
C TYR A 9 19.35 -4.66 7.63
N GLU A 10 19.15 -5.20 8.84
CA GLU A 10 18.64 -4.42 9.98
C GLU A 10 19.62 -3.31 10.40
N ALA A 11 20.91 -3.60 10.45
CA ALA A 11 21.92 -2.59 10.77
C ALA A 11 21.96 -1.46 9.73
N HIS A 12 21.74 -1.77 8.46
CA HIS A 12 21.71 -0.78 7.38
C HIS A 12 20.45 0.09 7.45
N ILE A 13 19.30 -0.49 7.72
CA ILE A 13 18.02 0.21 7.91
C ILE A 13 18.09 1.06 9.19
N THR A 14 18.64 0.56 10.29
CA THR A 14 18.78 1.30 11.54
C THR A 14 19.72 2.50 11.37
N GLY A 15 20.82 2.36 10.63
CA GLY A 15 21.71 3.47 10.29
C GLY A 15 21.05 4.51 9.38
N TYR A 16 20.19 4.10 8.48
CA TYR A 16 19.43 5.00 7.59
C TYR A 16 18.36 5.78 8.37
N LEU A 17 17.72 5.15 9.36
CA LEU A 17 16.69 5.76 10.20
C LEU A 17 17.26 6.69 11.27
N SER A 18 18.53 6.55 11.67
CA SER A 18 19.19 7.42 12.65
C SER A 18 19.43 8.86 12.16
N GLY A 19 19.39 9.10 10.84
CA GLY A 19 19.50 10.43 10.24
C GLY A 19 18.17 11.19 10.15
N PHE A 20 17.05 10.58 10.51
CA PHE A 20 15.76 11.24 10.51
C PHE A 20 15.51 11.99 11.84
N PRO A 21 14.91 13.19 11.80
CA PRO A 21 14.60 13.94 13.02
C PRO A 21 13.66 13.14 13.93
N ASP A 22 13.92 13.24 15.24
CA ASP A 22 13.12 12.59 16.27
C ASP A 22 11.63 12.85 16.07
N PRO A 23 10.80 11.82 15.89
CA PRO A 23 9.37 11.96 15.69
C PRO A 23 8.65 12.63 16.87
N ALA A 24 9.21 12.55 18.08
CA ALA A 24 8.64 13.19 19.29
C ALA A 24 8.65 14.71 19.24
N SER A 25 9.52 15.33 18.43
CA SER A 25 9.64 16.79 18.37
C SER A 25 8.61 17.49 17.46
N LYS A 26 7.81 16.73 16.70
CA LYS A 26 6.84 17.28 15.71
C LYS A 26 5.41 16.78 15.85
N THR A 27 5.09 16.07 16.93
CA THR A 27 3.78 15.43 17.10
C THR A 27 2.61 16.41 17.32
N GLU A 28 2.87 17.61 17.82
CA GLU A 28 1.78 18.56 18.10
C GLU A 28 1.13 19.17 16.85
N ASN A 29 1.84 19.28 15.74
CA ASN A 29 1.30 19.89 14.53
C ASN A 29 0.76 18.88 13.48
N ARG A 30 1.00 17.59 13.66
CA ARG A 30 0.60 16.57 12.69
C ARG A 30 -0.86 16.11 12.85
N ALA A 31 -1.44 16.28 14.04
CA ALA A 31 -2.84 15.94 14.30
C ALA A 31 -3.85 16.82 13.57
N LYS A 32 -3.44 18.00 13.08
CA LYS A 32 -4.32 18.98 12.43
C LYS A 32 -4.44 18.85 10.92
N ASN A 33 -3.58 18.07 10.27
CA ASN A 33 -3.60 17.84 8.82
C ASN A 33 -3.97 16.38 8.49
N LYS A 34 -5.09 15.90 9.02
CA LYS A 34 -5.66 14.64 8.55
C LYS A 34 -6.17 14.88 7.13
N VAL A 35 -5.45 14.33 6.16
CA VAL A 35 -5.89 14.33 4.76
C VAL A 35 -7.20 13.54 4.68
N GLU A 36 -8.28 14.21 4.29
CA GLU A 36 -9.54 13.54 4.06
C GLU A 36 -9.37 12.49 2.94
N ASN A 37 -9.87 11.28 3.17
CA ASN A 37 -9.75 10.14 2.25
C ASN A 37 -8.34 9.55 2.06
N ASN A 38 -7.46 9.69 3.05
CA ASN A 38 -6.20 8.95 3.04
C ASN A 38 -6.49 7.44 3.26
N PRO A 39 -6.12 6.56 2.31
CA PRO A 39 -6.31 5.11 2.49
C PRO A 39 -5.44 4.51 3.60
N TYR A 40 -4.43 5.26 4.06
CA TYR A 40 -3.52 4.87 5.13
C TYR A 40 -3.60 5.86 6.30
N PRO A 41 -4.64 5.73 7.17
CA PRO A 41 -4.87 6.69 8.26
C PRO A 41 -3.97 6.46 9.49
N GLU A 42 -3.06 5.50 9.43
CA GLU A 42 -2.20 5.11 10.55
C GLU A 42 -1.31 6.26 11.01
N THR A 43 -1.03 6.29 12.31
CA THR A 43 -0.03 7.20 12.88
C THR A 43 1.38 6.80 12.42
N TYR A 44 2.35 7.68 12.67
CA TYR A 44 3.76 7.37 12.39
C TYR A 44 4.22 6.10 13.10
N GLU A 45 3.88 5.93 14.36
CA GLU A 45 4.25 4.76 15.17
C GLU A 45 3.59 3.48 14.64
N GLN A 46 2.33 3.56 14.28
CA GLN A 46 1.59 2.43 13.69
C GLN A 46 2.16 2.03 12.34
N SER A 47 2.36 2.99 11.45
CA SER A 47 2.92 2.73 10.11
C SER A 47 4.35 2.21 10.18
N SER A 48 5.17 2.73 11.10
CA SER A 48 6.53 2.23 11.34
C SER A 48 6.54 0.80 11.87
N SER A 49 5.60 0.47 12.74
CA SER A 49 5.41 -0.89 13.23
C SER A 49 4.98 -1.84 12.12
N HIS A 50 4.00 -1.44 11.31
CA HIS A 50 3.54 -2.21 10.16
C HIS A 50 4.67 -2.45 9.14
N LEU A 51 5.47 -1.43 8.87
CA LEU A 51 6.65 -1.52 8.00
C LEU A 51 7.61 -2.62 8.47
N ARG A 52 8.00 -2.59 9.74
CA ARG A 52 8.95 -3.54 10.32
C ARG A 52 8.42 -4.97 10.28
N VAL A 53 7.17 -5.16 10.65
CA VAL A 53 6.52 -6.48 10.65
C VAL A 53 6.36 -6.99 9.22
N ALA A 54 5.95 -6.15 8.27
CA ALA A 54 5.83 -6.50 6.87
C ALA A 54 7.17 -6.93 6.26
N LEU A 55 8.24 -6.17 6.49
CA LEU A 55 9.59 -6.52 6.01
C LEU A 55 10.09 -7.82 6.64
N SER A 56 9.85 -8.03 7.93
CA SER A 56 10.20 -9.27 8.62
C SER A 56 9.46 -10.48 8.04
N LEU A 57 8.16 -10.32 7.76
CA LEU A 57 7.32 -11.33 7.14
C LEU A 57 7.82 -11.71 5.74
N LEU A 58 8.06 -10.72 4.89
CA LEU A 58 8.58 -10.94 3.52
C LEU A 58 9.93 -11.65 3.56
N SER A 59 10.82 -11.21 4.45
CA SER A 59 12.14 -11.81 4.64
C SER A 59 12.05 -13.26 5.09
N LYS A 60 11.18 -13.56 6.06
CA LYS A 60 10.95 -14.93 6.55
C LYS A 60 10.55 -15.89 5.44
N HIS A 61 9.71 -15.43 4.53
CA HIS A 61 9.22 -16.23 3.40
C HIS A 61 10.06 -16.07 2.13
N ARG A 62 11.20 -15.37 2.20
CA ARG A 62 12.08 -15.08 1.06
C ARG A 62 11.40 -14.37 -0.11
N ILE A 63 10.40 -13.57 0.21
CA ILE A 63 9.69 -12.74 -0.76
C ILE A 63 10.49 -11.44 -0.99
N PRO A 64 10.86 -11.11 -2.23
CA PRO A 64 11.54 -9.85 -2.52
C PRO A 64 10.70 -8.64 -2.10
N PRO A 65 11.26 -7.66 -1.38
CA PRO A 65 10.51 -6.48 -0.92
C PRO A 65 10.33 -5.44 -2.04
N THR A 66 9.79 -5.87 -3.16
CA THR A 66 9.37 -4.96 -4.24
C THR A 66 8.19 -4.10 -3.77
N PRO A 67 7.91 -2.95 -4.39
CA PRO A 67 6.76 -2.12 -4.02
C PRO A 67 5.43 -2.87 -4.02
N ILE A 68 5.23 -3.78 -4.96
CA ILE A 68 4.04 -4.63 -5.07
C ILE A 68 3.93 -5.57 -3.88
N ASN A 69 4.99 -6.33 -3.60
CA ASN A 69 5.03 -7.29 -2.51
C ASN A 69 5.00 -6.60 -1.15
N PHE A 70 5.68 -5.46 -1.04
CA PHE A 70 5.66 -4.65 0.17
C PHE A 70 4.26 -4.11 0.48
N ARG A 71 3.56 -3.56 -0.51
CA ARG A 71 2.17 -3.09 -0.34
C ARG A 71 1.27 -4.23 0.14
N THR A 72 1.35 -5.39 -0.48
CA THR A 72 0.57 -6.57 -0.08
C THR A 72 0.88 -6.99 1.36
N GLY A 73 2.16 -7.07 1.72
CA GLY A 73 2.60 -7.40 3.07
C GLY A 73 2.20 -6.36 4.12
N TYR A 74 2.26 -5.08 3.77
CA TYR A 74 1.82 -3.98 4.64
C TYR A 74 0.32 -4.05 4.92
N GLU A 75 -0.50 -4.21 3.89
CA GLU A 75 -1.96 -4.35 4.01
C GLU A 75 -2.36 -5.60 4.81
N TYR A 76 -1.64 -6.69 4.61
CA TYR A 76 -1.83 -7.91 5.41
C TYR A 76 -1.58 -7.65 6.90
N VAL A 77 -0.49 -6.99 7.23
CA VAL A 77 -0.13 -6.67 8.63
C VAL A 77 -1.10 -5.66 9.23
N ALA A 78 -1.54 -4.68 8.47
CA ALA A 78 -2.55 -3.71 8.89
C ALA A 78 -3.92 -4.36 9.18
N GLY A 79 -4.22 -5.47 8.53
CA GLY A 79 -5.40 -6.30 8.81
C GLY A 79 -6.74 -5.72 8.38
N GLY A 80 -6.72 -4.70 7.54
CA GLY A 80 -7.94 -4.01 7.09
C GLY A 80 -8.80 -4.81 6.12
N ASN A 81 -8.22 -5.75 5.39
CA ASN A 81 -8.90 -6.56 4.39
C ASN A 81 -8.81 -8.06 4.70
N LYS A 82 -9.91 -8.63 5.18
CA LYS A 82 -9.98 -10.04 5.57
C LYS A 82 -9.79 -11.00 4.40
N GLU A 83 -10.28 -10.65 3.23
CA GLU A 83 -10.18 -11.47 2.01
C GLU A 83 -8.75 -11.53 1.51
N LEU A 84 -8.07 -10.39 1.48
CA LEU A 84 -6.64 -10.31 1.16
C LEU A 84 -5.83 -11.12 2.17
N ASN A 85 -6.13 -11.01 3.45
CA ASN A 85 -5.43 -11.75 4.49
C ASN A 85 -5.56 -13.26 4.28
N ALA A 86 -6.79 -13.75 4.02
CA ALA A 86 -7.02 -15.16 3.76
C ALA A 86 -6.29 -15.66 2.49
N ALA A 87 -6.29 -14.86 1.43
CA ALA A 87 -5.59 -15.20 0.18
C ALA A 87 -4.06 -15.23 0.38
N PHE A 88 -3.52 -14.23 1.09
CA PHE A 88 -2.09 -14.16 1.35
C PHE A 88 -1.61 -15.26 2.30
N GLU A 89 -2.39 -15.60 3.33
CA GLU A 89 -2.10 -16.71 4.23
C GLU A 89 -2.03 -18.06 3.50
N LYS A 90 -2.90 -18.29 2.53
CA LYS A 90 -2.83 -19.50 1.69
C LYS A 90 -1.51 -19.60 0.94
N VAL A 91 -1.00 -18.49 0.43
CA VAL A 91 0.29 -18.46 -0.27
C VAL A 91 1.45 -18.63 0.70
N LEU A 92 1.40 -18.00 1.88
CA LEU A 92 2.45 -18.12 2.89
C LEU A 92 2.55 -19.52 3.51
N ASN A 93 1.41 -20.20 3.71
CA ASN A 93 1.31 -21.51 4.33
C ASN A 93 1.26 -22.65 3.30
N GLY A 94 1.41 -22.35 2.02
CA GLY A 94 1.44 -23.32 0.95
C GLY A 94 2.63 -24.28 1.07
N VAL A 95 2.50 -25.46 0.44
CA VAL A 95 3.56 -26.47 0.39
C VAL A 95 4.78 -25.97 -0.41
N GLU A 96 4.53 -25.12 -1.39
CA GLU A 96 5.56 -24.49 -2.21
C GLU A 96 5.89 -23.08 -1.69
N ALA A 97 7.13 -22.66 -1.90
CA ALA A 97 7.53 -21.29 -1.61
C ALA A 97 6.69 -20.31 -2.44
N PRO A 98 6.33 -19.13 -1.88
CA PRO A 98 5.59 -18.11 -2.61
C PRO A 98 6.29 -17.74 -3.92
N SER A 99 5.63 -17.97 -5.06
CA SER A 99 6.15 -17.56 -6.36
C SER A 99 5.77 -16.12 -6.68
N GLU A 100 6.54 -15.45 -7.54
CA GLU A 100 6.22 -14.11 -8.00
C GLU A 100 4.85 -14.04 -8.70
N GLN A 101 4.47 -15.11 -9.40
CA GLN A 101 3.17 -15.20 -10.05
C GLN A 101 2.02 -15.20 -9.05
N HIS A 102 2.11 -15.99 -7.97
CA HIS A 102 1.08 -16.01 -6.92
C HIS A 102 0.93 -14.65 -6.24
N LEU A 103 2.05 -13.98 -5.98
CA LEU A 103 2.06 -12.64 -5.38
C LEU A 103 1.47 -11.59 -6.32
N TRP A 104 1.78 -11.69 -7.60
CA TRP A 104 1.22 -10.81 -8.63
C TRP A 104 -0.30 -11.00 -8.79
N GLU A 105 -0.78 -12.24 -8.75
CA GLU A 105 -2.22 -12.56 -8.81
C GLU A 105 -2.98 -11.94 -7.64
N ILE A 106 -2.43 -12.04 -6.42
CA ILE A 106 -3.02 -11.37 -5.24
C ILE A 106 -3.04 -9.87 -5.44
N TYR A 107 -1.91 -9.27 -5.82
CA TYR A 107 -1.83 -7.83 -6.04
C TYR A 107 -2.85 -7.37 -7.08
N ARG A 108 -2.94 -8.06 -8.20
CA ARG A 108 -3.89 -7.76 -9.26
C ARG A 108 -5.34 -7.87 -8.79
N GLN A 109 -5.64 -8.91 -8.02
CA GLN A 109 -7.00 -9.13 -7.52
C GLN A 109 -7.47 -8.03 -6.56
N PHE A 110 -6.60 -7.57 -5.67
CA PHE A 110 -7.01 -6.68 -4.59
C PHE A 110 -6.71 -5.20 -4.84
N PHE A 111 -5.76 -4.87 -5.70
CA PHE A 111 -5.32 -3.50 -5.91
C PHE A 111 -5.54 -2.96 -7.33
N VAL A 112 -5.34 -3.79 -8.35
CA VAL A 112 -5.48 -3.33 -9.73
C VAL A 112 -6.94 -3.13 -10.14
N GLN A 113 -7.85 -3.93 -9.60
CA GLN A 113 -9.28 -3.77 -9.87
C GLN A 113 -9.83 -2.45 -9.32
N ASP A 114 -9.34 -2.02 -8.17
CA ASP A 114 -9.71 -0.72 -7.60
C ASP A 114 -9.22 0.44 -8.49
N ASP A 115 -8.02 0.35 -9.01
CA ASP A 115 -7.46 1.35 -9.92
C ASP A 115 -8.23 1.41 -11.26
N GLU A 116 -8.63 0.27 -11.80
CA GLU A 116 -9.47 0.19 -13.01
C GLU A 116 -10.87 0.76 -12.78
N ALA A 117 -11.48 0.46 -11.63
CA ALA A 117 -12.79 1.00 -11.26
C ALA A 117 -12.75 2.52 -11.11
N ILE A 118 -11.70 3.06 -10.48
CA ILE A 118 -11.47 4.50 -10.36
C ILE A 118 -11.28 5.14 -11.73
N GLU A 119 -10.54 4.53 -12.63
CA GLU A 119 -10.32 5.06 -13.97
C GLU A 119 -11.61 5.04 -14.81
N GLN A 120 -12.39 3.97 -14.72
CA GLN A 120 -13.72 3.91 -15.35
C GLN A 120 -14.65 5.01 -14.82
N MET A 121 -14.65 5.24 -13.51
CA MET A 121 -15.43 6.31 -12.88
C MET A 121 -14.97 7.69 -13.36
N ARG A 122 -13.68 7.94 -13.49
CA ARG A 122 -13.13 9.18 -14.04
C ARG A 122 -13.54 9.41 -15.49
N GLN A 123 -13.51 8.37 -16.31
CA GLN A 123 -13.93 8.45 -17.71
C GLN A 123 -15.42 8.77 -17.83
N GLU A 124 -16.25 8.15 -17.01
CA GLU A 124 -17.69 8.41 -16.99
C GLU A 124 -18.01 9.84 -16.55
N LEU A 125 -17.34 10.33 -15.50
CA LEU A 125 -17.45 11.72 -15.05
C LEU A 125 -17.03 12.72 -16.14
N ARG A 126 -15.95 12.46 -16.86
CA ARG A 126 -15.53 13.29 -18.00
C ARG A 126 -16.57 13.32 -19.11
N ARG A 127 -17.18 12.18 -19.40
CA ARG A 127 -18.26 12.09 -20.39
C ARG A 127 -19.48 12.92 -19.99
N ILE A 128 -19.91 12.84 -18.73
CA ILE A 128 -21.02 13.63 -18.19
C ILE A 128 -20.72 15.13 -18.26
N ILE A 129 -19.53 15.54 -17.83
CA ILE A 129 -19.10 16.95 -17.87
C ILE A 129 -19.04 17.47 -19.30
N SER A 130 -18.52 16.72 -20.25
CA SER A 130 -18.49 17.07 -21.68
C SER A 130 -19.89 17.20 -22.24
N GLY A 131 -20.83 16.35 -21.86
CA GLY A 131 -22.23 16.43 -22.25
C GLY A 131 -22.91 17.71 -21.76
N ILE A 132 -22.69 18.09 -20.50
CA ILE A 132 -23.22 19.32 -19.90
C ILE A 132 -22.62 20.55 -20.57
N GLN A 133 -21.35 20.60 -20.86
CA GLN A 133 -20.69 21.70 -21.56
C GLN A 133 -21.21 21.86 -23.01
N GLY A 134 -21.49 20.76 -23.68
CA GLY A 134 -22.09 20.78 -24.99
C GLY A 134 -23.51 21.37 -25.01
N GLU A 135 -24.35 21.07 -24.03
CA GLU A 135 -25.69 21.62 -23.87
C GLU A 135 -25.68 23.11 -23.50
N VAL A 136 -24.81 23.51 -22.58
CA VAL A 136 -24.65 24.93 -22.20
C VAL A 136 -24.12 25.76 -23.37
N GLY A 137 -23.25 25.23 -24.22
CA GLY A 137 -22.77 25.87 -25.44
C GLY A 137 -23.87 26.06 -26.48
N ARG A 138 -24.85 25.15 -26.59
CA ARG A 138 -26.01 25.26 -27.50
C ARG A 138 -27.04 26.26 -27.01
N SER A 139 -27.27 26.35 -25.70
CA SER A 139 -28.21 27.31 -25.12
C SER A 139 -27.67 28.75 -25.06
N GLY A 140 -26.36 28.94 -25.08
CA GLY A 140 -25.69 30.25 -25.12
C GLY A 140 -25.51 30.86 -26.52
N GLY A 141 -25.84 30.11 -27.61
CA GLY A 141 -25.70 30.54 -28.98
C GLY A 141 -26.93 31.30 -29.60
N ARG A 142 -27.82 31.74 -28.74
CA ARG A 142 -28.94 32.61 -29.09
C ARG A 142 -28.74 33.97 -28.42
#